data_261f6388b479e804b95b4fe233edd677
#
_entry.id   261f6388b479e804b95b4fe233edd677
#
_cell.length_a   1.000
_cell.length_b   1.000
_cell.length_c   1.000
_cell.angle_alpha   90.00
_cell.angle_beta   90.00
_cell.angle_gamma   90.00
#
_symmetry.space_group_name_H-M   'P 1'
#
loop_
_entity.id
_entity.type
_entity.pdbx_description
1 polymer ?
#
loop_
_entity_poly.entity_id
_entity_poly.type
_entity_poly.pdbx_seq_one_letter_code
_entity_poly.pdbx_strand_id
1 'polypeptide(L)'
;MGQAEAAFGPTGSQARLAIHFEAYEPDSIIGLNLCFVPSVNDVSDKLFLLTVWDDNNGEPGEVLYEDDVFNPRSPIYSGSENEYTSYFFIDTAKIPVGGSFFVGWRQLDPDRLNLGFDRNIDHSDEIFYSVDGGVTWLISPFSGSAMLRPVFSTQMDETLGISNPKNERVEIHVYPNPAMNEIQITNSLGILGSQKLLLDATGRILIETRDEKINLESFSSGVYFVRIPELSNSIVKVIKP
;
A
#
# COMPACT_ATOMS: atom_id res chain seq x y z
N MET A 1 0.19 22.18 0.72
CA MET A 1 -0.27 20.80 0.98
C MET A 1 -1.73 20.89 1.35
N GLY A 2 -2.59 20.06 0.73
CA GLY A 2 -4.01 20.01 1.08
C GLY A 2 -4.21 19.53 2.52
N GLN A 3 -5.29 19.95 3.13
CA GLN A 3 -5.70 19.53 4.46
C GLN A 3 -7.05 18.83 4.37
N ALA A 4 -7.19 17.69 5.03
CA ALA A 4 -8.47 16.95 5.04
C ALA A 4 -9.48 17.69 5.93
N GLU A 5 -10.40 18.40 5.32
CA GLU A 5 -11.50 19.11 6.02
C GLU A 5 -12.79 18.30 6.00
N ALA A 6 -12.86 17.31 5.15
CA ALA A 6 -13.99 16.41 4.96
C ALA A 6 -13.51 15.01 4.53
N ALA A 7 -14.44 14.10 4.36
CA ALA A 7 -14.21 12.78 3.79
C ALA A 7 -15.11 12.57 2.57
N PHE A 8 -14.57 11.99 1.51
CA PHE A 8 -15.28 11.65 0.28
C PHE A 8 -15.14 10.17 -0.06
N GLY A 9 -16.17 9.62 -0.66
CA GLY A 9 -16.19 8.28 -1.21
C GLY A 9 -17.61 7.84 -1.57
N PRO A 10 -17.77 6.99 -2.59
CA PRO A 10 -19.06 6.43 -2.95
C PRO A 10 -19.50 5.36 -1.94
N THR A 11 -20.77 4.96 -1.98
CA THR A 11 -21.33 3.89 -1.17
C THR A 11 -21.84 2.77 -2.07
N GLY A 12 -21.56 1.52 -1.73
CA GLY A 12 -22.02 0.33 -2.46
C GLY A 12 -20.89 -0.68 -2.71
N SER A 13 -21.22 -1.97 -2.69
CA SER A 13 -20.25 -3.07 -2.87
C SER A 13 -19.64 -3.18 -4.29
N GLN A 14 -20.14 -2.41 -5.24
CA GLN A 14 -19.59 -2.30 -6.59
C GLN A 14 -19.16 -0.86 -6.90
N ALA A 15 -19.13 -0.02 -5.86
CA ALA A 15 -18.75 1.36 -6.04
C ALA A 15 -17.27 1.49 -6.43
N ARG A 16 -17.01 2.45 -7.30
CA ARG A 16 -15.67 2.81 -7.78
C ARG A 16 -15.44 4.29 -7.58
N LEU A 17 -14.24 4.65 -7.23
CA LEU A 17 -13.75 6.02 -7.26
C LEU A 17 -12.58 6.09 -8.23
N ALA A 18 -12.60 7.06 -9.11
CA ALA A 18 -11.54 7.31 -10.07
C ALA A 18 -11.21 8.80 -10.08
N ILE A 19 -9.94 9.13 -10.07
CA ILE A 19 -9.46 10.50 -10.12
C ILE A 19 -8.59 10.63 -11.35
N HIS A 20 -8.89 11.64 -12.15
CA HIS A 20 -8.21 11.97 -13.37
C HIS A 20 -6.85 12.60 -13.09
N PHE A 21 -5.87 12.20 -13.89
CA PHE A 21 -4.53 12.79 -13.93
C PHE A 21 -4.02 12.87 -15.36
N GLU A 22 -3.14 13.81 -15.60
CA GLU A 22 -2.44 13.97 -16.86
C GLU A 22 -0.93 13.83 -16.66
N ALA A 23 -0.30 12.87 -17.34
CA ALA A 23 1.14 12.73 -17.37
C ALA A 23 1.72 13.60 -18.49
N TYR A 24 2.53 14.58 -18.14
CA TYR A 24 3.20 15.45 -19.11
C TYR A 24 4.25 14.72 -19.96
N GLU A 25 4.83 13.66 -19.40
CA GLU A 25 5.77 12.76 -20.07
C GLU A 25 5.38 11.31 -19.79
N PRO A 26 5.65 10.38 -20.73
CA PRO A 26 5.39 8.96 -20.48
C PRO A 26 6.19 8.45 -19.26
N ASP A 27 5.51 7.82 -18.32
CA ASP A 27 6.11 7.21 -17.13
C ASP A 27 5.34 5.94 -16.75
N SER A 28 5.71 5.31 -15.66
CA SER A 28 4.98 4.15 -15.11
C SER A 28 4.55 4.41 -13.68
N ILE A 29 3.27 4.17 -13.40
CA ILE A 29 2.75 4.18 -12.04
C ILE A 29 3.12 2.86 -11.36
N ILE A 30 3.54 2.92 -10.10
CA ILE A 30 3.92 1.77 -9.27
C ILE A 30 3.05 1.60 -8.03
N GLY A 31 2.15 2.54 -7.77
CA GLY A 31 1.27 2.54 -6.61
C GLY A 31 0.52 3.85 -6.45
N LEU A 32 -0.23 3.96 -5.36
CA LEU A 32 -1.00 5.14 -5.00
C LEU A 32 -0.70 5.56 -3.56
N ASN A 33 -0.63 6.84 -3.32
CA ASN A 33 -0.65 7.44 -1.99
C ASN A 33 -2.08 7.87 -1.66
N LEU A 34 -2.66 7.29 -0.62
CA LEU A 34 -4.03 7.54 -0.16
C LEU A 34 -4.01 8.13 1.26
N CYS A 35 -4.77 9.18 1.49
CA CYS A 35 -4.98 9.73 2.82
C CYS A 35 -6.38 9.34 3.31
N PHE A 36 -6.51 8.19 3.97
CA PHE A 36 -7.76 7.83 4.63
C PHE A 36 -7.89 8.54 5.96
N VAL A 37 -9.09 9.04 6.25
CA VAL A 37 -9.39 9.75 7.49
C VAL A 37 -10.39 8.96 8.34
N PRO A 38 -10.20 8.90 9.66
CA PRO A 38 -11.15 8.24 10.55
C PRO A 38 -12.52 8.94 10.48
N SER A 39 -13.57 8.14 10.56
CA SER A 39 -14.95 8.58 10.58
C SER A 39 -15.67 8.00 11.79
N VAL A 40 -16.93 8.39 12.00
CA VAL A 40 -17.78 7.85 13.08
C VAL A 40 -17.88 6.31 12.99
N ASN A 41 -17.92 5.78 11.76
CA ASN A 41 -17.86 4.34 11.52
C ASN A 41 -16.41 3.97 11.17
N ASP A 42 -15.85 3.02 11.90
CA ASP A 42 -14.56 2.43 11.55
C ASP A 42 -14.73 1.56 10.30
N VAL A 43 -13.93 1.87 9.26
CA VAL A 43 -13.92 1.16 7.99
C VAL A 43 -12.53 0.59 7.68
N SER A 44 -11.67 0.49 8.68
CA SER A 44 -10.31 -0.06 8.53
C SER A 44 -10.28 -1.54 8.14
N ASP A 45 -11.39 -2.26 8.37
CA ASP A 45 -11.60 -3.66 7.98
C ASP A 45 -12.24 -3.83 6.60
N LYS A 46 -12.68 -2.75 5.95
CA LYS A 46 -13.37 -2.79 4.65
C LYS A 46 -12.38 -2.92 3.51
N LEU A 47 -12.74 -3.71 2.52
CA LEU A 47 -11.82 -4.13 1.48
C LEU A 47 -12.04 -3.36 0.18
N PHE A 48 -10.93 -3.07 -0.51
CA PHE A 48 -10.92 -2.46 -1.82
C PHE A 48 -9.76 -2.98 -2.68
N LEU A 49 -9.85 -2.76 -3.97
CA LEU A 49 -8.82 -3.09 -4.95
C LEU A 49 -8.34 -1.80 -5.61
N LEU A 50 -7.03 -1.55 -5.59
CA LEU A 50 -6.46 -0.45 -6.36
C LEU A 50 -6.74 -0.69 -7.84
N THR A 51 -7.11 0.37 -8.55
CA THR A 51 -7.43 0.26 -9.97
C THR A 51 -6.85 1.46 -10.73
N VAL A 52 -6.32 1.19 -11.91
CA VAL A 52 -5.88 2.18 -12.91
C VAL A 52 -6.68 1.97 -14.17
N TRP A 53 -7.20 3.03 -14.75
CA TRP A 53 -7.93 3.01 -16.01
C TRP A 53 -7.25 3.91 -17.04
N ASP A 54 -7.41 3.59 -18.31
CA ASP A 54 -7.13 4.52 -19.39
C ASP A 54 -8.20 5.63 -19.48
N ASP A 55 -7.94 6.60 -20.33
CA ASP A 55 -8.90 7.66 -20.65
C ASP A 55 -9.77 7.29 -21.86
N ASN A 56 -11.06 7.23 -21.66
CA ASN A 56 -12.05 7.11 -22.70
C ASN A 56 -12.81 8.43 -22.89
N ASN A 57 -12.19 9.39 -23.56
CA ASN A 57 -12.77 10.72 -23.86
C ASN A 57 -13.18 11.50 -22.59
N GLY A 58 -12.35 11.50 -21.56
CA GLY A 58 -12.56 12.25 -20.32
C GLY A 58 -13.34 11.49 -19.26
N GLU A 59 -13.55 10.18 -19.43
CA GLU A 59 -14.14 9.28 -18.43
C GLU A 59 -13.26 8.04 -18.27
N PRO A 60 -13.27 7.37 -17.10
CA PRO A 60 -12.52 6.13 -16.92
C PRO A 60 -12.96 5.06 -17.91
N GLY A 61 -12.01 4.53 -18.69
CA GLY A 61 -12.22 3.56 -19.76
C GLY A 61 -11.83 2.13 -19.36
N GLU A 62 -10.93 1.50 -20.13
CA GLU A 62 -10.47 0.15 -19.87
C GLU A 62 -9.58 0.10 -18.61
N VAL A 63 -9.69 -1.01 -17.89
CA VAL A 63 -8.85 -1.26 -16.72
C VAL A 63 -7.44 -1.64 -17.18
N LEU A 64 -6.46 -0.79 -16.92
CA LEU A 64 -5.04 -1.05 -17.17
C LEU A 64 -4.42 -1.92 -16.06
N TYR A 65 -4.92 -1.76 -14.83
CA TYR A 65 -4.51 -2.53 -13.67
C TYR A 65 -5.64 -2.58 -12.63
N GLU A 66 -5.84 -3.72 -12.02
CA GLU A 66 -6.65 -3.88 -10.81
C GLU A 66 -5.98 -4.91 -9.90
N ASP A 67 -5.90 -4.64 -8.59
CA ASP A 67 -5.42 -5.61 -7.61
C ASP A 67 -6.20 -6.92 -7.69
N ASP A 68 -5.54 -8.04 -7.39
CA ASP A 68 -6.19 -9.35 -7.33
C ASP A 68 -7.19 -9.38 -6.15
N VAL A 69 -8.37 -9.95 -6.39
CA VAL A 69 -9.42 -10.14 -5.38
C VAL A 69 -8.98 -11.03 -4.20
N PHE A 70 -7.93 -11.83 -4.37
CA PHE A 70 -7.34 -12.64 -3.29
C PHE A 70 -6.35 -11.86 -2.43
N ASN A 71 -5.95 -10.66 -2.85
CA ASN A 71 -5.03 -9.77 -2.13
C ASN A 71 -5.60 -8.35 -2.01
N PRO A 72 -6.82 -8.19 -1.45
CA PRO A 72 -7.45 -6.88 -1.33
C PRO A 72 -6.71 -6.01 -0.31
N ARG A 73 -6.93 -4.71 -0.41
CA ARG A 73 -6.41 -3.71 0.52
C ARG A 73 -7.49 -3.31 1.51
N SER A 74 -7.06 -2.73 2.62
CA SER A 74 -7.95 -2.04 3.57
C SER A 74 -7.42 -0.65 3.90
N PRO A 75 -8.28 0.30 4.32
CA PRO A 75 -7.84 1.63 4.74
C PRO A 75 -6.88 1.57 5.92
N ILE A 76 -5.76 2.27 5.79
CA ILE A 76 -4.81 2.47 6.87
C ILE A 76 -4.91 3.93 7.28
N TYR A 77 -5.26 4.16 8.54
CA TYR A 77 -5.28 5.51 9.13
C TYR A 77 -3.88 5.85 9.62
N SER A 78 -3.33 6.94 9.12
CA SER A 78 -2.10 7.49 9.66
C SER A 78 -2.34 8.06 11.07
N GLY A 79 -1.32 7.96 11.93
CA GLY A 79 -1.36 8.59 13.25
C GLY A 79 -1.24 10.12 13.23
N SER A 80 -0.92 10.71 12.08
CA SER A 80 -0.74 12.16 11.88
C SER A 80 -1.80 12.71 10.94
N GLU A 81 -2.18 13.98 11.16
CA GLU A 81 -3.13 14.66 10.26
C GLU A 81 -2.53 14.84 8.86
N ASN A 82 -3.34 14.58 7.83
CA ASN A 82 -2.99 14.79 6.41
C ASN A 82 -1.82 13.94 5.90
N GLU A 83 -1.52 12.84 6.56
CA GLU A 83 -0.47 11.93 6.14
C GLU A 83 -1.03 10.90 5.14
N TYR A 84 -0.26 10.64 4.08
CA TYR A 84 -0.59 9.67 3.06
C TYR A 84 0.03 8.31 3.38
N THR A 85 -0.75 7.25 3.21
CA THR A 85 -0.25 5.87 3.21
C THR A 85 0.02 5.43 1.78
N SER A 86 1.20 4.87 1.53
CA SER A 86 1.57 4.34 0.22
C SER A 86 1.08 2.90 0.05
N TYR A 87 0.34 2.66 -1.02
CA TYR A 87 -0.12 1.35 -1.47
C TYR A 87 0.56 1.03 -2.79
N PHE A 88 1.59 0.18 -2.76
CA PHE A 88 2.28 -0.26 -3.97
C PHE A 88 1.54 -1.40 -4.64
N PHE A 89 1.62 -1.46 -5.96
CA PHE A 89 1.03 -2.53 -6.75
C PHE A 89 1.67 -3.88 -6.45
N ILE A 90 0.88 -4.95 -6.60
CA ILE A 90 1.32 -6.32 -6.33
C ILE A 90 2.38 -6.71 -7.36
N ASP A 91 3.33 -7.56 -6.94
CA ASP A 91 4.41 -8.09 -7.75
C ASP A 91 5.29 -7.01 -8.41
N THR A 92 5.39 -5.83 -7.77
CA THR A 92 6.16 -4.68 -8.30
C THR A 92 5.72 -4.26 -9.71
N ALA A 93 4.43 -4.43 -10.03
CA ALA A 93 3.90 -4.05 -11.32
C ALA A 93 4.16 -2.57 -11.62
N LYS A 94 4.55 -2.28 -12.85
CA LYS A 94 4.74 -0.94 -13.39
C LYS A 94 3.73 -0.75 -14.51
N ILE A 95 2.80 0.18 -14.32
CA ILE A 95 1.72 0.44 -15.27
C ILE A 95 2.09 1.65 -16.12
N PRO A 96 2.43 1.45 -17.41
CA PRO A 96 2.80 2.56 -18.29
C PRO A 96 1.61 3.49 -18.47
N VAL A 97 1.85 4.78 -18.31
CA VAL A 97 0.88 5.84 -18.56
C VAL A 97 1.53 6.95 -19.38
N GLY A 98 0.73 7.60 -20.22
CA GLY A 98 1.15 8.75 -21.02
C GLY A 98 -0.07 9.55 -21.42
N GLY A 99 -0.08 10.86 -21.15
CA GLY A 99 -1.26 11.70 -21.30
C GLY A 99 -2.26 11.46 -20.17
N SER A 100 -3.53 11.36 -20.52
CA SER A 100 -4.68 11.28 -19.61
C SER A 100 -4.90 9.86 -19.11
N PHE A 101 -5.14 9.69 -17.82
CA PHE A 101 -5.43 8.40 -17.17
C PHE A 101 -6.17 8.61 -15.85
N PHE A 102 -6.74 7.52 -15.30
CA PHE A 102 -7.46 7.57 -14.04
C PHE A 102 -6.86 6.57 -13.04
N VAL A 103 -6.86 6.95 -11.76
CA VAL A 103 -6.43 6.09 -10.66
C VAL A 103 -7.41 6.16 -9.49
N GLY A 104 -7.57 5.06 -8.79
CA GLY A 104 -8.46 4.98 -7.65
C GLY A 104 -8.66 3.56 -7.16
N TRP A 105 -9.92 3.18 -6.90
CA TRP A 105 -10.23 1.85 -6.38
C TRP A 105 -11.62 1.36 -6.75
N ARG A 106 -11.80 0.05 -6.64
CA ARG A 106 -13.10 -0.64 -6.59
C ARG A 106 -13.36 -1.14 -5.17
N GLN A 107 -14.51 -0.82 -4.59
CA GLN A 107 -14.94 -1.35 -3.29
C GLN A 107 -15.43 -2.78 -3.41
N LEU A 108 -15.12 -3.60 -2.37
CA LEU A 108 -15.67 -4.95 -2.21
C LEU A 108 -16.81 -4.96 -1.17
N ASP A 109 -16.77 -4.02 -0.24
CA ASP A 109 -17.78 -3.82 0.80
C ASP A 109 -18.72 -2.66 0.47
N PRO A 110 -19.96 -2.65 1.00
CA PRO A 110 -20.92 -1.58 0.73
C PRO A 110 -20.63 -0.29 1.49
N ASP A 111 -19.76 -0.33 2.49
CA ASP A 111 -19.45 0.82 3.34
C ASP A 111 -18.58 1.83 2.59
N ARG A 112 -18.85 3.12 2.81
CA ARG A 112 -18.08 4.19 2.22
C ARG A 112 -16.68 4.25 2.80
N LEU A 113 -15.67 4.12 1.96
CA LEU A 113 -14.30 4.41 2.33
C LEU A 113 -14.10 5.93 2.42
N ASN A 114 -13.51 6.37 3.53
CA ASN A 114 -13.39 7.79 3.85
C ASN A 114 -12.04 8.33 3.39
N LEU A 115 -11.92 8.70 2.11
CA LEU A 115 -10.76 9.41 1.61
C LEU A 115 -10.79 10.87 2.08
N GLY A 116 -9.66 11.40 2.52
CA GLY A 116 -9.52 12.81 2.87
C GLY A 116 -9.89 13.71 1.70
N PHE A 117 -10.58 14.80 2.01
CA PHE A 117 -11.10 15.72 1.02
C PHE A 117 -10.77 17.17 1.43
N ASP A 118 -9.98 17.85 0.60
CA ASP A 118 -9.59 19.25 0.78
C ASP A 118 -10.60 20.14 0.07
N ARG A 119 -11.22 21.05 0.80
CA ARG A 119 -12.24 21.97 0.28
C ARG A 119 -11.69 23.34 -0.13
N ASN A 120 -10.39 23.57 0.05
CA ASN A 120 -9.78 24.85 -0.26
C ASN A 120 -9.42 25.01 -1.75
N ILE A 121 -9.16 23.90 -2.43
CA ILE A 121 -8.82 23.85 -3.85
C ILE A 121 -9.84 22.96 -4.56
N ASP A 122 -10.48 23.46 -5.59
CA ASP A 122 -11.52 22.76 -6.32
C ASP A 122 -10.95 22.06 -7.56
N HIS A 123 -10.97 20.73 -7.52
CA HIS A 123 -10.72 19.81 -8.63
C HIS A 123 -11.84 18.76 -8.69
N SER A 124 -13.07 19.19 -8.40
CA SER A 124 -14.22 18.27 -8.38
C SER A 124 -14.54 17.70 -9.76
N ASP A 125 -14.18 18.39 -10.81
CA ASP A 125 -14.31 17.98 -12.22
C ASP A 125 -13.35 16.82 -12.59
N GLU A 126 -12.32 16.59 -11.80
CA GLU A 126 -11.36 15.49 -11.94
C GLU A 126 -11.76 14.24 -11.13
N ILE A 127 -12.83 14.32 -10.33
CA ILE A 127 -13.25 13.25 -9.42
C ILE A 127 -14.47 12.54 -9.99
N PHE A 128 -14.31 11.28 -10.36
CA PHE A 128 -15.35 10.42 -10.91
C PHE A 128 -15.70 9.32 -9.93
N TYR A 129 -16.99 8.96 -9.87
CA TYR A 129 -17.44 7.81 -9.12
C TYR A 129 -18.52 7.04 -9.88
N SER A 130 -18.60 5.75 -9.59
CA SER A 130 -19.62 4.85 -10.10
C SER A 130 -20.20 4.03 -8.96
N VAL A 131 -21.49 3.74 -8.99
CA VAL A 131 -22.18 2.87 -8.03
C VAL A 131 -22.72 1.60 -8.67
N ASP A 132 -22.56 1.46 -9.97
CA ASP A 132 -23.08 0.36 -10.80
C ASP A 132 -21.96 -0.49 -11.45
N GLY A 133 -20.78 -0.51 -10.80
CA GLY A 133 -19.65 -1.32 -11.25
C GLY A 133 -18.85 -0.72 -12.40
N GLY A 134 -18.94 0.59 -12.63
CA GLY A 134 -18.22 1.28 -13.69
C GLY A 134 -18.97 1.33 -15.02
N VAL A 135 -20.26 1.03 -15.02
CA VAL A 135 -21.12 1.16 -16.23
C VAL A 135 -21.43 2.63 -16.50
N THR A 136 -21.70 3.38 -15.43
CA THR A 136 -21.95 4.83 -15.51
C THR A 136 -20.99 5.55 -14.57
N TRP A 137 -20.33 6.59 -15.09
CA TRP A 137 -19.48 7.46 -14.31
C TRP A 137 -20.15 8.82 -14.07
N LEU A 138 -20.06 9.29 -12.84
CA LEU A 138 -20.60 10.58 -12.40
C LEU A 138 -19.47 11.43 -11.84
N ILE A 139 -19.50 12.72 -12.12
CA ILE A 139 -18.55 13.69 -11.55
C ILE A 139 -18.97 14.02 -10.11
N SER A 140 -18.00 14.29 -9.24
CA SER A 140 -18.26 14.68 -7.85
C SER A 140 -19.21 15.87 -7.77
N PRO A 141 -20.29 15.77 -6.98
CA PRO A 141 -21.19 16.92 -6.76
C PRO A 141 -20.65 17.90 -5.71
N PHE A 142 -19.49 17.65 -5.13
CA PHE A 142 -18.90 18.46 -4.08
C PHE A 142 -17.63 19.15 -4.56
N SER A 143 -17.56 20.47 -4.40
CA SER A 143 -16.34 21.24 -4.65
C SER A 143 -15.23 20.88 -3.69
N GLY A 144 -14.06 20.54 -4.22
CA GLY A 144 -12.87 20.18 -3.47
C GLY A 144 -11.96 19.22 -4.22
N SER A 145 -10.95 18.70 -3.54
CA SER A 145 -9.95 17.81 -4.08
C SER A 145 -9.82 16.55 -3.25
N ALA A 146 -9.81 15.40 -3.88
CA ALA A 146 -9.57 14.12 -3.21
C ALA A 146 -8.08 13.93 -2.87
N MET A 147 -7.78 13.48 -1.66
CA MET A 147 -6.41 13.31 -1.19
C MET A 147 -5.85 11.94 -1.61
N LEU A 148 -5.67 11.83 -2.93
CA LEU A 148 -5.06 10.68 -3.60
C LEU A 148 -4.00 11.19 -4.58
N ARG A 149 -2.88 10.43 -4.72
CA ARG A 149 -1.79 10.76 -5.64
C ARG A 149 -1.21 9.49 -6.25
N PRO A 150 -0.97 9.44 -7.56
CA PRO A 150 -0.19 8.37 -8.17
C PRO A 150 1.28 8.44 -7.69
N VAL A 151 1.93 7.27 -7.61
CA VAL A 151 3.37 7.14 -7.35
C VAL A 151 4.02 6.67 -8.64
N PHE A 152 4.90 7.49 -9.20
CA PHE A 152 5.60 7.19 -10.45
C PHE A 152 6.95 6.50 -10.20
N SER A 153 7.39 5.69 -11.16
CA SER A 153 8.62 4.91 -11.04
C SER A 153 9.88 5.79 -11.04
N THR A 154 9.89 6.87 -11.79
CA THR A 154 11.00 7.85 -11.83
C THR A 154 11.20 8.57 -10.51
N GLN A 155 10.16 8.72 -9.68
CA GLN A 155 10.30 9.31 -8.35
C GLN A 155 11.10 8.44 -7.37
N MET A 156 11.29 7.16 -7.69
CA MET A 156 12.12 6.26 -6.89
C MET A 156 13.60 6.25 -7.31
N ASP A 157 13.90 6.67 -8.53
CA ASP A 157 15.27 6.67 -9.07
C ASP A 157 16.03 8.01 -8.85
N GLU A 158 15.30 9.09 -8.50
CA GLU A 158 15.92 10.38 -8.23
C GLU A 158 16.26 10.54 -6.74
N THR A 159 17.49 10.23 -6.39
CA THR A 159 18.17 10.74 -5.21
C THR A 159 18.44 12.25 -5.36
N LEU A 160 17.39 13.06 -5.37
CA LEU A 160 17.52 14.48 -5.11
C LEU A 160 17.54 14.69 -3.59
N GLY A 161 18.71 15.07 -3.09
CA GLY A 161 19.11 15.30 -1.71
C GLY A 161 18.20 16.11 -0.79
N ILE A 162 17.00 15.64 -0.57
CA ILE A 162 16.16 15.96 0.59
C ILE A 162 15.73 14.61 1.16
N SER A 163 16.27 14.29 2.33
CA SER A 163 15.99 13.07 3.05
C SER A 163 14.49 12.91 3.33
N ASN A 164 13.78 12.27 2.39
CA ASN A 164 12.65 11.45 2.79
C ASN A 164 13.24 10.34 3.66
N PRO A 165 12.63 9.96 4.79
CA PRO A 165 13.04 8.75 5.46
C PRO A 165 12.90 7.65 4.41
N LYS A 166 14.05 7.20 3.89
CA LYS A 166 14.15 6.07 3.00
C LYS A 166 13.23 4.96 3.53
N ASN A 167 12.26 4.52 2.73
CA ASN A 167 11.90 3.12 2.73
C ASN A 167 13.11 2.36 2.20
N GLU A 168 14.21 2.39 2.96
CA GLU A 168 15.27 1.42 2.78
C GLU A 168 14.57 0.09 2.95
N ARG A 169 14.56 -0.71 1.90
CA ARG A 169 14.30 -2.13 2.08
C ARG A 169 15.26 -2.56 3.16
N VAL A 170 14.72 -2.73 4.36
CA VAL A 170 15.53 -3.21 5.48
C VAL A 170 15.88 -4.64 5.11
N GLU A 171 17.06 -4.80 4.55
CA GLU A 171 17.58 -6.13 4.29
C GLU A 171 17.88 -6.79 5.64
N ILE A 172 17.14 -7.86 5.92
CA ILE A 172 17.38 -8.69 7.07
C ILE A 172 18.40 -9.74 6.65
N HIS A 173 19.53 -9.74 7.30
CA HIS A 173 20.55 -10.76 7.14
C HIS A 173 20.48 -11.73 8.32
N VAL A 174 20.36 -13.01 8.01
CA VAL A 174 20.38 -14.09 9.00
C VAL A 174 21.56 -15.00 8.71
N TYR A 175 22.46 -15.11 9.65
CA TYR A 175 23.67 -15.94 9.50
C TYR A 175 24.07 -16.62 10.82
N PRO A 176 24.76 -17.79 10.74
CA PRO A 176 24.97 -18.55 9.52
C PRO A 176 23.67 -19.14 8.97
N ASN A 177 23.61 -19.36 7.66
CA ASN A 177 22.50 -20.07 7.02
C ASN A 177 23.07 -20.93 5.87
N PRO A 178 23.13 -22.26 6.00
CA PRO A 178 22.54 -23.09 7.07
C PRO A 178 23.14 -22.89 8.47
N ALA A 179 22.29 -23.09 9.50
CA ALA A 179 22.63 -22.87 10.90
C ALA A 179 22.52 -24.16 11.73
N MET A 180 23.53 -24.47 12.53
CA MET A 180 23.49 -25.63 13.43
C MET A 180 22.87 -25.30 14.80
N ASN A 181 23.47 -24.37 15.53
CA ASN A 181 23.12 -24.12 16.94
C ASN A 181 22.47 -22.77 17.19
N GLU A 182 22.87 -21.73 16.45
CA GLU A 182 22.34 -20.38 16.62
C GLU A 182 22.30 -19.63 15.28
N ILE A 183 21.43 -18.65 15.19
CA ILE A 183 21.43 -17.64 14.14
C ILE A 183 21.58 -16.26 14.75
N GLN A 184 22.27 -15.39 14.03
CA GLN A 184 22.31 -13.96 14.31
C GLN A 184 21.52 -13.21 13.23
N ILE A 185 20.73 -12.25 13.68
CA ILE A 185 19.85 -11.45 12.82
C ILE A 185 20.37 -10.02 12.85
N THR A 186 20.72 -9.49 11.67
CA THR A 186 21.10 -8.09 11.52
C THR A 186 20.24 -7.44 10.46
N ASN A 187 20.13 -6.13 10.48
CA ASN A 187 19.45 -5.36 9.45
C ASN A 187 20.30 -4.16 9.05
N SER A 188 20.06 -3.64 7.84
CA SER A 188 20.82 -2.53 7.26
C SER A 188 20.61 -1.19 7.99
N LEU A 189 19.55 -1.06 8.81
CA LEU A 189 19.21 0.18 9.53
C LEU A 189 19.62 0.17 11.00
N GLY A 190 20.19 -0.95 11.51
CA GLY A 190 20.59 -1.05 12.92
C GLY A 190 19.42 -0.86 13.90
N ILE A 191 18.21 -1.30 13.54
CA ILE A 191 17.02 -1.23 14.42
C ILE A 191 17.21 -2.25 15.53
N LEU A 192 17.87 -1.80 16.59
CA LEU A 192 18.01 -2.54 17.85
C LEU A 192 16.66 -2.59 18.54
N GLY A 193 16.24 -3.81 18.95
CA GLY A 193 15.07 -4.00 19.80
C GLY A 193 13.74 -4.26 19.08
N SER A 194 13.71 -4.41 17.75
CA SER A 194 12.52 -4.88 17.04
C SER A 194 12.15 -6.32 17.43
N GLN A 195 10.86 -6.62 17.47
CA GLN A 195 10.36 -7.97 17.73
C GLN A 195 10.72 -8.91 16.58
N LYS A 196 11.25 -10.08 16.90
CA LYS A 196 11.64 -11.11 15.96
C LYS A 196 10.86 -12.38 16.23
N LEU A 197 10.30 -12.99 15.20
CA LEU A 197 9.53 -14.22 15.26
C LEU A 197 10.30 -15.30 14.51
N LEU A 198 10.52 -16.46 15.17
CA LEU A 198 10.92 -17.68 14.48
C LEU A 198 9.68 -18.53 14.25
N LEU A 199 9.46 -18.94 13.01
CA LEU A 199 8.32 -19.75 12.61
C LEU A 199 8.78 -21.07 12.01
N ASP A 200 7.96 -22.11 12.14
CA ASP A 200 8.13 -23.37 11.43
C ASP A 200 7.60 -23.29 9.98
N ALA A 201 7.75 -24.35 9.22
CA ALA A 201 7.30 -24.45 7.82
C ALA A 201 5.77 -24.32 7.66
N THR A 202 5.00 -24.43 8.74
CA THR A 202 3.53 -24.26 8.75
C THR A 202 3.10 -22.83 9.09
N GLY A 203 4.06 -21.96 9.43
CA GLY A 203 3.79 -20.58 9.86
C GLY A 203 3.49 -20.44 11.35
N ARG A 204 3.63 -21.52 12.14
CA ARG A 204 3.46 -21.45 13.61
C ARG A 204 4.66 -20.77 14.26
N ILE A 205 4.40 -19.82 15.15
CA ILE A 205 5.43 -19.13 15.93
C ILE A 205 6.02 -20.11 16.94
N LEU A 206 7.34 -20.25 16.91
CA LEU A 206 8.13 -21.08 17.82
C LEU A 206 8.85 -20.26 18.88
N ILE A 207 9.38 -19.10 18.49
CA ILE A 207 10.08 -18.15 19.37
C ILE A 207 9.61 -16.73 19.02
N GLU A 208 9.46 -15.93 20.06
CA GLU A 208 9.24 -14.50 20.01
C GLU A 208 10.30 -13.83 20.89
N THR A 209 11.17 -13.00 20.33
CA THR A 209 12.27 -12.35 21.04
C THR A 209 12.61 -10.99 20.46
N ARG A 210 13.31 -10.18 21.24
CA ARG A 210 13.95 -8.94 20.79
C ARG A 210 15.46 -9.06 20.66
N ASP A 211 16.01 -10.20 21.04
CA ASP A 211 17.43 -10.46 20.93
C ASP A 211 17.88 -10.57 19.47
N GLU A 212 19.12 -10.25 19.21
CA GLU A 212 19.74 -10.40 17.89
C GLU A 212 20.11 -11.85 17.57
N LYS A 213 20.16 -12.71 18.60
CA LYS A 213 20.52 -14.12 18.47
C LYS A 213 19.35 -15.01 18.85
N ILE A 214 19.15 -16.05 18.07
CA ILE A 214 18.18 -17.10 18.36
C ILE A 214 18.91 -18.44 18.46
N ASN A 215 18.76 -19.12 19.58
CA ASN A 215 19.29 -20.48 19.76
C ASN A 215 18.36 -21.49 19.06
N LEU A 216 18.95 -22.36 18.25
CA LEU A 216 18.27 -23.41 17.50
C LEU A 216 18.55 -24.80 18.00
N GLU A 217 19.35 -25.01 19.05
CA GLU A 217 19.79 -26.35 19.54
C GLU A 217 18.63 -27.29 19.82
N SER A 218 17.54 -26.77 20.39
CA SER A 218 16.36 -27.56 20.76
C SER A 218 15.43 -27.90 19.59
N PHE A 219 15.69 -27.38 18.38
CA PHE A 219 14.85 -27.61 17.22
C PHE A 219 15.41 -28.74 16.33
N SER A 220 14.52 -29.44 15.65
CA SER A 220 14.87 -30.49 14.69
C SER A 220 15.49 -29.91 13.41
N SER A 221 16.20 -30.74 12.64
CA SER A 221 16.60 -30.40 11.28
C SER A 221 15.38 -30.04 10.43
N GLY A 222 15.46 -28.97 9.65
CA GLY A 222 14.32 -28.51 8.87
C GLY A 222 14.45 -27.09 8.36
N VAL A 223 13.34 -26.57 7.83
CA VAL A 223 13.20 -25.21 7.30
C VAL A 223 12.41 -24.37 8.30
N TYR A 224 12.96 -23.22 8.64
CA TYR A 224 12.39 -22.23 9.53
C TYR A 224 12.33 -20.87 8.81
N PHE A 225 11.55 -19.95 9.37
CA PHE A 225 11.44 -18.60 8.86
C PHE A 225 11.61 -17.58 9.97
N VAL A 226 12.41 -16.55 9.73
CA VAL A 226 12.53 -15.39 10.61
C VAL A 226 11.69 -14.27 10.03
N ARG A 227 10.80 -13.68 10.84
CA ARG A 227 9.97 -12.52 10.49
C ARG A 227 10.16 -11.42 11.52
N ILE A 228 10.22 -10.17 11.06
CA ILE A 228 10.17 -8.97 11.90
C ILE A 228 8.85 -8.26 11.58
N PRO A 229 7.84 -8.29 12.46
CA PRO A 229 6.50 -7.76 12.19
C PRO A 229 6.47 -6.29 11.81
N GLU A 230 7.37 -5.48 12.39
CA GLU A 230 7.48 -4.05 12.15
C GLU A 230 8.01 -3.71 10.74
N LEU A 231 8.53 -4.71 10.02
CA LEU A 231 9.07 -4.55 8.68
C LEU A 231 8.17 -5.28 7.69
N SER A 232 7.47 -4.53 6.85
CA SER A 232 6.61 -5.09 5.80
C SER A 232 7.40 -6.03 4.90
N ASN A 233 6.88 -7.25 4.68
CA ASN A 233 7.45 -8.28 3.79
C ASN A 233 8.85 -8.83 4.14
N SER A 234 9.28 -8.77 5.40
CA SER A 234 10.57 -9.28 5.82
C SER A 234 10.49 -10.70 6.37
N ILE A 235 10.52 -11.69 5.49
CA ILE A 235 10.63 -13.11 5.86
C ILE A 235 11.92 -13.67 5.28
N VAL A 236 12.79 -14.19 6.15
CA VAL A 236 14.03 -14.82 5.74
C VAL A 236 13.97 -16.31 6.05
N LYS A 237 14.24 -17.16 5.04
CA LYS A 237 14.32 -18.61 5.20
C LYS A 237 15.62 -19.00 5.90
N VAL A 238 15.52 -19.87 6.90
CA VAL A 238 16.64 -20.46 7.65
C VAL A 238 16.62 -21.97 7.49
N ILE A 239 17.77 -22.56 7.18
CA ILE A 239 17.93 -24.01 7.03
C ILE A 239 18.74 -24.51 8.22
N LYS A 240 18.19 -25.48 8.96
CA LYS A 240 18.91 -26.25 9.95
C LYS A 240 19.19 -27.64 9.39
N PRO A 241 20.47 -28.04 9.21
CA PRO A 241 20.84 -29.33 8.66
C PRO A 241 20.37 -30.53 9.49
#